data_f7f0597d68da2b27a0062af8cf66bef4
#
_entry.id   f7f0597d68da2b27a0062af8cf66bef4
#
_cell.length_a   1.000
_cell.length_b   1.000
_cell.length_c   1.000
_cell.angle_alpha   90.00
_cell.angle_beta   90.00
_cell.angle_gamma   90.00
#
_symmetry.space_group_name_H-M   'P 1'
#
loop_
_entity.id
_entity.type
_entity.pdbx_description
1 polymer ?
#
loop_
_entity_poly.entity_id
_entity_poly.type
_entity_poly.pdbx_seq_one_letter_code
_entity_poly.pdbx_strand_id
1 'polypeptide(L)'
;MNLIKKNNQLFLNDVKLCDTLDPNILSKGSYKLEINYSPKFKRELPLIYNHDYPASRGFRIHQGNFMKDTEGCILVGRRVSDEVLADSLKTLEYVMTLIKLNHVETLIVE
;
A
#
# COMPACT_ATOMS: atom_id res chain seq x y z
N MET A 1 -14.33 4.02 -6.70
CA MET A 1 -13.18 4.78 -6.18
C MET A 1 -11.91 3.99 -6.32
N ASN A 2 -10.80 4.66 -6.56
CA ASN A 2 -9.49 4.03 -6.70
C ASN A 2 -8.52 4.57 -5.67
N LEU A 3 -7.65 3.68 -5.16
CA LEU A 3 -6.42 4.12 -4.52
C LEU A 3 -5.43 4.47 -5.62
N ILE A 4 -4.67 5.53 -5.42
CA ILE A 4 -3.66 5.98 -6.37
C ILE A 4 -2.35 6.19 -5.62
N LYS A 5 -1.29 5.51 -6.08
CA LYS A 5 0.07 5.71 -5.56
C LYS A 5 0.82 6.59 -6.54
N LYS A 6 1.29 7.74 -6.05
CA LYS A 6 1.93 8.74 -6.90
C LYS A 6 2.89 9.58 -6.05
N ASN A 7 4.11 9.77 -6.54
CA ASN A 7 5.10 10.66 -5.89
C ASN A 7 5.31 10.34 -4.40
N ASN A 8 5.41 9.05 -4.06
CA ASN A 8 5.58 8.59 -2.68
C ASN A 8 4.42 8.99 -1.76
N GLN A 9 3.22 9.06 -2.31
CA GLN A 9 2.00 9.37 -1.59
C GLN A 9 0.89 8.44 -2.04
N LEU A 10 -0.10 8.27 -1.18
CA LEU A 10 -1.28 7.46 -1.47
C LEU A 10 -2.52 8.34 -1.39
N PHE A 11 -3.37 8.22 -2.41
CA PHE A 11 -4.60 9.01 -2.54
C PHE A 11 -5.80 8.09 -2.64
N LEU A 12 -6.95 8.57 -2.16
CA LEU A 12 -8.25 7.99 -2.51
C LEU A 12 -8.88 8.96 -3.48
N ASN A 13 -8.92 8.60 -4.77
CA ASN A 13 -9.22 9.51 -5.87
C ASN A 13 -8.31 10.75 -5.78
N ASP A 14 -8.87 11.93 -5.48
CA ASP A 14 -8.10 13.18 -5.43
C ASP A 14 -7.64 13.57 -4.02
N VAL A 15 -8.00 12.77 -3.01
CA VAL A 15 -7.70 13.11 -1.61
C VAL A 15 -6.47 12.37 -1.12
N LYS A 16 -5.46 13.10 -0.70
CA LYS A 16 -4.26 12.50 -0.12
C LYS A 16 -4.60 11.82 1.21
N LEU A 17 -4.19 10.56 1.36
CA LEU A 17 -4.38 9.82 2.60
C LEU A 17 -3.12 9.81 3.46
N CYS A 18 -1.97 9.59 2.86
CA CYS A 18 -0.72 9.41 3.60
C CYS A 18 0.48 9.44 2.67
N ASP A 19 1.66 9.29 3.26
CA ASP A 19 2.90 9.07 2.53
C ASP A 19 3.18 7.59 2.38
N THR A 20 4.00 7.22 1.40
CA THR A 20 4.40 5.84 1.16
C THR A 20 5.91 5.72 1.08
N LEU A 21 6.41 4.50 1.32
CA LEU A 21 7.81 4.17 1.16
C LEU A 21 7.89 2.76 0.59
N ASP A 22 8.56 2.61 -0.55
CA ASP A 22 8.74 1.30 -1.17
C ASP A 22 9.90 1.37 -2.18
N PRO A 23 10.44 0.20 -2.58
CA PRO A 23 11.57 0.17 -3.54
C PRO A 23 11.14 0.35 -5.00
N ASN A 24 9.91 0.75 -5.26
CA ASN A 24 9.37 1.01 -6.60
C ASN A 24 9.48 -0.19 -7.55
N ILE A 25 9.22 -1.39 -7.05
CA ILE A 25 9.22 -2.59 -7.88
C ILE A 25 7.97 -2.66 -8.76
N LEU A 26 6.81 -2.27 -8.23
CA LEU A 26 5.56 -2.30 -8.99
C LEU A 26 5.58 -1.23 -10.07
N SER A 27 5.45 -1.66 -11.32
CA SER A 27 5.43 -0.73 -12.45
C SER A 27 4.14 0.07 -12.50
N LYS A 28 4.17 1.16 -13.24
CA LYS A 28 2.98 1.99 -13.48
C LYS A 28 1.89 1.16 -14.11
N GLY A 29 0.66 1.35 -13.65
CA GLY A 29 -0.48 0.61 -14.19
C GLY A 29 -1.54 0.37 -13.14
N SER A 30 -2.52 -0.45 -13.53
CA SER A 30 -3.67 -0.79 -12.70
C SER A 30 -3.47 -2.15 -12.05
N TYR A 31 -3.82 -2.24 -10.76
CA TYR A 31 -3.70 -3.46 -9.97
C TYR A 31 -5.02 -3.74 -9.27
N LYS A 32 -5.33 -5.02 -9.10
CA LYS A 32 -6.42 -5.42 -8.22
C LYS A 32 -5.96 -5.24 -6.78
N LEU A 33 -6.91 -4.89 -5.93
CA LEU A 33 -6.68 -4.65 -4.51
C LEU A 33 -7.73 -5.41 -3.73
N GLU A 34 -7.29 -6.33 -2.86
CA GLU A 34 -8.24 -7.04 -2.00
C GLU A 34 -7.61 -7.27 -0.63
N ILE A 35 -8.41 -7.12 0.43
CA ILE A 35 -7.95 -7.39 1.78
C ILE A 35 -8.17 -8.86 2.07
N ASN A 36 -7.07 -9.58 2.37
CA ASN A 36 -7.14 -10.98 2.75
C ASN A 36 -5.99 -11.32 3.70
N TYR A 37 -6.02 -12.54 4.24
CA TYR A 37 -5.05 -12.97 5.23
C TYR A 37 -3.65 -13.12 4.63
N SER A 38 -2.65 -12.54 5.30
CA SER A 38 -1.24 -12.70 4.96
C SER A 38 -0.60 -13.71 5.92
N PRO A 39 -0.17 -14.89 5.44
CA PRO A 39 0.54 -15.84 6.28
C PRO A 39 1.85 -15.27 6.84
N LYS A 40 2.53 -14.45 6.05
CA LYS A 40 3.81 -13.84 6.46
C LYS A 40 3.62 -12.89 7.64
N PHE A 41 2.59 -12.02 7.58
CA PHE A 41 2.36 -11.02 8.60
C PHE A 41 1.34 -11.44 9.64
N LYS A 42 0.70 -12.61 9.44
CA LYS A 42 -0.27 -13.20 10.37
C LYS A 42 -1.44 -12.27 10.69
N ARG A 43 -1.92 -11.55 9.68
CA ARG A 43 -3.08 -10.67 9.77
C ARG A 43 -3.62 -10.40 8.38
N GLU A 44 -4.82 -9.82 8.31
CA GLU A 44 -5.35 -9.35 7.05
C GLU A 44 -4.65 -8.06 6.62
N LEU A 45 -4.31 -7.98 5.33
CA LEU A 45 -3.65 -6.82 4.72
C LEU A 45 -4.10 -6.69 3.27
N PRO A 46 -4.07 -5.47 2.69
CA PRO A 46 -4.38 -5.30 1.27
C PRO A 46 -3.36 -6.03 0.41
N LEU A 47 -3.83 -6.92 -0.46
CA LEU A 47 -3.03 -7.62 -1.46
C LEU A 47 -3.14 -6.88 -2.79
N ILE A 48 -2.02 -6.72 -3.49
CA ILE A 48 -1.91 -5.99 -4.75
C ILE A 48 -1.44 -6.96 -5.82
N TYR A 49 -2.19 -7.09 -6.92
CA TYR A 49 -1.78 -8.01 -7.98
C TYR A 49 -2.40 -7.62 -9.33
N ASN A 50 -1.75 -8.05 -10.40
CA ASN A 50 -2.27 -7.97 -11.75
C ASN A 50 -1.63 -9.06 -12.61
N HIS A 51 -1.77 -8.97 -13.92
CA HIS A 51 -1.23 -9.98 -14.84
C HIS A 51 0.29 -10.10 -14.73
N ASP A 52 0.99 -8.98 -14.60
CA ASP A 52 2.46 -8.97 -14.56
C ASP A 52 3.02 -9.26 -13.16
N TYR A 53 2.23 -9.02 -12.12
CA TYR A 53 2.60 -9.23 -10.72
C TYR A 53 1.53 -10.07 -10.06
N PRO A 54 1.58 -11.40 -10.25
CA PRO A 54 0.49 -12.28 -9.77
C PRO A 54 0.39 -12.29 -8.24
N ALA A 55 -0.79 -12.65 -7.75
CA ALA A 55 -1.09 -12.68 -6.32
C ALA A 55 -0.09 -13.52 -5.52
N SER A 56 0.46 -14.58 -6.13
CA SER A 56 1.46 -15.44 -5.49
C SER A 56 2.76 -14.71 -5.13
N ARG A 57 3.04 -13.55 -5.75
CA ARG A 57 4.19 -12.74 -5.39
C ARG A 57 4.03 -12.07 -4.02
N GLY A 58 2.80 -11.91 -3.55
CA GLY A 58 2.52 -11.43 -2.20
C GLY A 58 2.79 -9.95 -1.95
N PHE A 59 2.71 -9.11 -2.99
CA PHE A 59 2.83 -7.68 -2.79
C PHE A 59 1.63 -7.14 -2.02
N ARG A 60 1.89 -6.40 -0.94
CA ARG A 60 0.85 -5.88 -0.06
C ARG A 60 1.16 -4.46 0.37
N ILE A 61 0.16 -3.80 0.95
CA ILE A 61 0.35 -2.60 1.75
C ILE A 61 0.49 -3.07 3.19
N HIS A 62 1.55 -2.66 3.87
CA HIS A 62 1.71 -3.03 5.29
C HIS A 62 2.48 -1.96 6.06
N GLN A 63 2.64 -2.18 7.37
CA GLN A 63 3.37 -1.23 8.22
C GLN A 63 4.87 -1.46 8.12
N GLY A 64 5.61 -0.41 8.36
CA GLY A 64 7.06 -0.40 8.45
C GLY A 64 7.56 1.03 8.44
N ASN A 65 8.72 1.26 9.03
CA ASN A 65 9.25 2.60 9.21
C ASN A 65 10.42 2.90 8.28
N PHE A 66 11.14 1.87 7.82
CA PHE A 66 12.39 2.03 7.07
C PHE A 66 12.35 1.20 5.78
N MET A 67 13.19 1.58 4.82
CA MET A 67 13.26 0.85 3.55
C MET A 67 13.58 -0.64 3.76
N LYS A 68 14.36 -1.00 4.77
CA LYS A 68 14.68 -2.40 5.08
C LYS A 68 13.46 -3.23 5.50
N ASP A 69 12.35 -2.57 5.83
CA ASP A 69 11.14 -3.27 6.25
C ASP A 69 10.30 -3.76 5.07
N THR A 70 10.75 -3.53 3.84
CA THR A 70 10.03 -3.97 2.65
C THR A 70 10.97 -4.57 1.61
N GLU A 71 10.45 -5.56 0.87
CA GLU A 71 11.13 -6.15 -0.29
C GLU A 71 10.32 -5.95 -1.58
N GLY A 72 9.38 -5.00 -1.55
CA GLY A 72 8.52 -4.71 -2.70
C GLY A 72 7.14 -4.23 -2.31
N CYS A 73 6.72 -4.53 -1.08
CA CYS A 73 5.45 -4.05 -0.55
C CYS A 73 5.49 -2.54 -0.33
N ILE A 74 4.30 -1.93 -0.27
CA ILE A 74 4.17 -0.49 -0.04
C ILE A 74 3.98 -0.25 1.45
N LEU A 75 4.91 0.48 2.07
CA LEU A 75 4.77 0.93 3.44
C LEU A 75 4.00 2.25 3.46
N VAL A 76 3.13 2.42 4.45
CA VAL A 76 2.34 3.64 4.62
C VAL A 76 2.66 4.29 5.96
N GLY A 77 2.56 5.62 6.01
CA GLY A 77 2.84 6.36 7.22
C GLY A 77 2.94 7.86 6.95
N ARG A 78 3.57 8.57 7.88
CA ARG A 78 3.86 9.99 7.76
C ARG A 78 5.37 10.14 7.55
N ARG A 79 5.76 10.72 6.42
CA ARG A 79 7.19 10.86 6.10
C ARG A 79 7.85 11.88 7.02
N VAL A 80 8.93 11.46 7.67
CA VAL A 80 9.71 12.32 8.56
C VAL A 80 11.11 12.60 8.01
N SER A 81 11.56 11.78 7.05
CA SER A 81 12.78 12.02 6.28
C SER A 81 12.71 11.19 4.99
N ASP A 82 13.74 11.29 4.14
CA ASP A 82 13.72 10.66 2.79
C ASP A 82 13.36 9.19 2.81
N GLU A 83 13.81 8.43 3.81
CA GLU A 83 13.57 7.00 3.86
C GLU A 83 13.01 6.54 5.21
N VAL A 84 12.28 7.42 5.90
CA VAL A 84 11.71 7.09 7.22
C VAL A 84 10.26 7.54 7.31
N LEU A 85 9.39 6.62 7.74
CA LEU A 85 7.99 6.89 8.04
C LEU A 85 7.75 6.80 9.55
N ALA A 86 6.82 7.62 10.04
CA ALA A 86 6.30 7.54 11.39
C ALA A 86 4.80 7.18 11.33
N ASP A 87 4.24 6.78 12.46
CA ASP A 87 2.81 6.48 12.59
C ASP A 87 2.32 5.40 11.61
N SER A 88 3.18 4.45 11.25
CA SER A 88 2.89 3.51 10.18
C SER A 88 1.72 2.59 10.49
N LEU A 89 1.64 2.03 11.69
CA LEU A 89 0.52 1.15 12.07
C LEU A 89 -0.80 1.91 12.07
N LYS A 90 -0.82 3.07 12.68
CA LYS A 90 -2.02 3.92 12.74
C LYS A 90 -2.49 4.29 11.34
N THR A 91 -1.55 4.64 10.47
CA THR A 91 -1.84 4.99 9.07
C THR A 91 -2.39 3.79 8.32
N LEU A 92 -1.80 2.60 8.52
CA LEU A 92 -2.27 1.38 7.89
C LEU A 92 -3.72 1.09 8.25
N GLU A 93 -4.07 1.20 9.55
CA GLU A 93 -5.44 0.98 10.00
C GLU A 93 -6.42 1.98 9.38
N TYR A 94 -6.00 3.24 9.25
CA TYR A 94 -6.79 4.27 8.59
C TYR A 94 -7.02 3.94 7.12
N VAL A 95 -5.96 3.57 6.39
CA VAL A 95 -6.06 3.20 4.97
C VAL A 95 -6.97 1.99 4.78
N MET A 96 -6.81 0.96 5.61
CA MET A 96 -7.64 -0.24 5.52
C MET A 96 -9.12 0.07 5.79
N THR A 97 -9.39 0.94 6.75
CA THR A 97 -10.75 1.37 7.05
C THR A 97 -11.39 2.05 5.83
N LEU A 98 -10.66 2.93 5.16
CA LEU A 98 -11.17 3.62 3.98
C LEU A 98 -11.37 2.66 2.81
N ILE A 99 -10.48 1.69 2.62
CA ILE A 99 -10.65 0.66 1.58
C ILE A 99 -11.96 -0.10 1.81
N LYS A 100 -12.21 -0.52 3.05
CA LYS A 100 -13.41 -1.29 3.40
C LYS A 100 -14.68 -0.44 3.25
N LEU A 101 -14.68 0.76 3.79
CA LEU A 101 -15.86 1.63 3.76
C LEU A 101 -16.26 2.03 2.34
N ASN A 102 -15.29 2.20 1.46
CA ASN A 102 -15.54 2.65 0.10
C ASN A 102 -15.49 1.52 -0.93
N HIS A 103 -15.38 0.28 -0.49
CA HIS A 103 -15.32 -0.91 -1.35
C HIS A 103 -14.29 -0.75 -2.47
N VAL A 104 -13.09 -0.27 -2.12
CA VAL A 104 -12.03 -0.01 -3.10
C VAL A 104 -11.44 -1.35 -3.55
N GLU A 105 -11.40 -1.57 -4.86
CA GLU A 105 -10.93 -2.82 -5.46
C GLU A 105 -9.78 -2.62 -6.44
N THR A 106 -9.31 -1.38 -6.59
CA THR A 106 -8.27 -1.05 -7.57
C THR A 106 -7.25 -0.10 -6.97
N LEU A 107 -5.97 -0.41 -7.21
CA LEU A 107 -4.85 0.50 -6.98
C LEU A 107 -4.26 0.88 -8.34
N ILE A 108 -4.05 2.17 -8.55
CA ILE A 108 -3.36 2.68 -9.73
C ILE A 108 -2.00 3.21 -9.29
N VAL A 109 -0.93 2.72 -9.91
CA VAL A 109 0.42 3.22 -9.70
C VAL A 109 0.76 4.17 -10.84
N GLU A 110 1.05 5.41 -10.49
CA GLU A 110 1.38 6.47 -11.46
C GLU A 110 2.84 6.91 -11.33
#